data_5210a156dfcce47b8d9dd773b6d24e93
#
_entry.id   5210a156dfcce47b8d9dd773b6d24e93
#
_cell.length_a   1.000
_cell.length_b   1.000
_cell.length_c   1.000
_cell.angle_alpha   90.00
_cell.angle_beta   90.00
_cell.angle_gamma   90.00
#
_symmetry.space_group_name_H-M   'P 1'
#
loop_
_entity.id
_entity.type
_entity.pdbx_description
1 polymer ?
#
loop_
_entity_poly.entity_id
_entity_poly.type
_entity_poly.pdbx_seq_one_letter_code
_entity_poly.pdbx_strand_id
1 'polypeptide(L)'
;MKNFLSLFASILMSALIAVWFSQNPINAYWQQTYHRNSPLEPLAAYGWWRSGAALQENAYAFSDGIKAFLSGETPSTPQGGGSTDMPSEAAASEAVPQTGEIQEWKQDTDTAAIRSGDKVFFAGDSLMQGVAPFVQKSLKQQYGIESVNLSKQSTGLSYPSFFDWPKTIEETLQKHPEISVLAVFLGPNDPWDFPVGKRYLKFASDEWAQEYLKRVDRILEAAHTHRVQVVWLGIPYMKKAKLDGQMRYLDKLLSEHLKGKIILIPTTHTLSGGEDRYTDSVNVNGKPVRYRSKDGIHFTAEGQKLLAAKIMEKIVFEPSTQPSSTQP
;
A
#
# COMPACT_ATOMS: atom_id res chain seq x y z
N MET A 1 5.78 44.42 31.09
CA MET A 1 6.76 43.58 30.35
C MET A 1 6.79 42.13 30.87
N LYS A 2 6.90 41.81 32.15
CA LYS A 2 6.98 40.43 32.67
C LYS A 2 5.76 39.59 32.26
N ASN A 3 4.52 40.11 32.35
CA ASN A 3 3.30 39.40 32.01
C ASN A 3 3.18 39.12 30.47
N PHE A 4 3.69 40.03 29.65
CA PHE A 4 3.71 39.82 28.19
C PHE A 4 4.71 38.72 27.81
N LEU A 5 5.88 38.72 28.42
CA LEU A 5 6.91 37.68 28.20
C LEU A 5 6.42 36.30 28.62
N SER A 6 5.74 36.22 29.77
CA SER A 6 5.12 34.98 30.29
C SER A 6 4.03 34.47 29.33
N LEU A 7 3.14 35.33 28.84
CA LEU A 7 2.08 34.97 27.90
C LEU A 7 2.69 34.48 26.57
N PHE A 8 3.67 35.20 26.06
CA PHE A 8 4.35 34.81 24.83
C PHE A 8 5.04 33.44 24.97
N ALA A 9 5.75 33.20 26.08
CA ALA A 9 6.37 31.91 26.37
C ALA A 9 5.36 30.77 26.46
N SER A 10 4.18 31.02 27.07
CA SER A 10 3.13 30.03 27.16
C SER A 10 2.53 29.66 25.80
N ILE A 11 2.29 30.67 24.93
CA ILE A 11 1.79 30.43 23.57
C ILE A 11 2.82 29.66 22.74
N LEU A 12 4.09 30.03 22.81
CA LEU A 12 5.16 29.33 22.09
C LEU A 12 5.28 27.87 22.55
N MET A 13 5.25 27.64 23.86
CA MET A 13 5.30 26.28 24.42
C MET A 13 4.11 25.46 23.95
N SER A 14 2.90 26.01 23.99
CA SER A 14 1.69 25.31 23.51
C SER A 14 1.79 24.98 22.02
N ALA A 15 2.31 25.89 21.20
CA ALA A 15 2.54 25.64 19.77
C ALA A 15 3.55 24.52 19.54
N LEU A 16 4.65 24.50 20.29
CA LEU A 16 5.66 23.43 20.18
C LEU A 16 5.11 22.07 20.60
N ILE A 17 4.30 22.01 21.68
CA ILE A 17 3.61 20.79 22.10
C ILE A 17 2.62 20.33 21.02
N ALA A 18 1.86 21.24 20.41
CA ALA A 18 0.93 20.90 19.34
C ALA A 18 1.64 20.33 18.11
N VAL A 19 2.79 20.90 17.71
CA VAL A 19 3.62 20.37 16.62
C VAL A 19 4.19 19.00 17.00
N TRP A 20 4.71 18.85 18.20
CA TRP A 20 5.26 17.58 18.69
C TRP A 20 4.20 16.46 18.74
N PHE A 21 2.97 16.78 19.14
CA PHE A 21 1.85 15.82 19.15
C PHE A 21 1.32 15.52 17.75
N SER A 22 1.27 16.53 16.86
CA SER A 22 0.66 16.42 15.52
C SER A 22 1.68 16.16 14.40
N GLN A 23 2.84 15.60 14.71
CA GLN A 23 3.92 15.40 13.73
C GLN A 23 3.50 14.50 12.55
N ASN A 24 2.72 13.44 12.78
CA ASN A 24 2.26 12.54 11.71
C ASN A 24 1.36 13.25 10.69
N PRO A 25 0.28 13.96 11.06
CA PRO A 25 -0.52 14.72 10.11
C PRO A 25 0.25 15.88 9.45
N ILE A 26 1.20 16.52 10.15
CA ILE A 26 2.05 17.57 9.56
C ILE A 26 2.97 16.97 8.50
N ASN A 27 3.63 15.86 8.79
CA ASN A 27 4.49 15.15 7.85
C ASN A 27 3.69 14.66 6.63
N ALA A 28 2.52 14.06 6.85
CA ALA A 28 1.64 13.61 5.79
C ALA A 28 1.19 14.77 4.88
N TYR A 29 0.74 15.91 5.49
CA TYR A 29 0.38 17.10 4.72
C TYR A 29 1.55 17.64 3.89
N TRP A 30 2.76 17.70 4.49
CA TRP A 30 3.95 18.18 3.81
C TRP A 30 4.31 17.30 2.63
N GLN A 31 4.32 15.98 2.83
CA GLN A 31 4.61 15.00 1.80
C GLN A 31 3.59 15.03 0.66
N GLN A 32 2.29 15.12 1.00
CA GLN A 32 1.22 15.23 0.00
C GLN A 32 1.27 16.53 -0.80
N THR A 33 1.65 17.65 -0.16
CA THR A 33 1.60 18.98 -0.79
C THR A 33 2.86 19.29 -1.58
N TYR A 34 4.02 18.93 -1.04
CA TYR A 34 5.33 19.33 -1.59
C TYR A 34 6.10 18.16 -2.20
N HIS A 35 5.63 16.92 -2.08
CA HIS A 35 6.29 15.68 -2.54
C HIS A 35 7.77 15.63 -2.12
N ARG A 36 8.04 15.98 -0.86
CA ARG A 36 9.35 15.98 -0.21
C ARG A 36 9.20 15.53 1.23
N ASN A 37 10.32 15.10 1.79
CA ASN A 37 10.39 14.85 3.20
C ASN A 37 10.12 16.14 4.00
N SER A 38 9.36 16.02 5.09
CA SER A 38 9.06 17.13 5.97
C SER A 38 10.34 17.68 6.61
N PRO A 39 10.47 19.00 6.85
CA PRO A 39 11.57 19.56 7.65
C PRO A 39 11.65 18.99 9.06
N LEU A 40 10.57 18.36 9.56
CA LEU A 40 10.54 17.72 10.87
C LEU A 40 11.07 16.28 10.85
N GLU A 41 11.26 15.67 9.67
CA GLU A 41 11.70 14.29 9.53
C GLU A 41 13.05 13.97 10.19
N PRO A 42 14.07 14.84 10.14
CA PRO A 42 15.32 14.61 10.85
C PRO A 42 15.14 14.45 12.36
N LEU A 43 14.10 15.06 12.94
CA LEU A 43 13.77 14.93 14.36
C LEU A 43 13.31 13.52 14.73
N ALA A 44 12.83 12.72 13.77
CA ALA A 44 12.42 11.34 13.99
C ALA A 44 13.57 10.41 14.44
N ALA A 45 14.83 10.83 14.27
CA ALA A 45 15.99 10.15 14.85
C ALA A 45 15.97 10.15 16.38
N TYR A 46 15.33 11.14 17.01
CA TYR A 46 15.30 11.30 18.47
C TYR A 46 14.10 10.61 19.11
N GLY A 47 14.35 9.79 20.15
CA GLY A 47 13.30 9.03 20.86
C GLY A 47 12.21 9.92 21.46
N TRP A 48 12.60 11.08 22.07
CA TRP A 48 11.66 12.04 22.64
C TRP A 48 10.72 12.65 21.59
N TRP A 49 11.17 12.77 20.33
CA TRP A 49 10.31 13.24 19.26
C TRP A 49 9.30 12.16 18.87
N ARG A 50 9.72 10.92 18.66
CA ARG A 50 8.85 9.79 18.32
C ARG A 50 7.75 9.53 19.35
N SER A 51 8.00 9.82 20.62
CA SER A 51 6.98 9.62 21.68
C SER A 51 5.74 10.49 21.50
N GLY A 52 5.83 11.65 20.82
CA GLY A 52 4.67 12.47 20.47
C GLY A 52 3.72 11.79 19.47
N ALA A 53 4.26 11.15 18.44
CA ALA A 53 3.48 10.38 17.48
C ALA A 53 2.83 9.15 18.17
N ALA A 54 3.59 8.42 18.96
CA ALA A 54 3.08 7.26 19.70
C ALA A 54 1.96 7.66 20.68
N LEU A 55 2.08 8.81 21.35
CA LEU A 55 1.03 9.33 22.23
C LEU A 55 -0.24 9.70 21.43
N GLN A 56 -0.08 10.30 20.25
CA GLN A 56 -1.21 10.61 19.37
C GLN A 56 -1.94 9.34 18.89
N GLU A 57 -1.20 8.32 18.46
CA GLU A 57 -1.76 7.02 18.04
C GLU A 57 -2.51 6.34 19.17
N ASN A 58 -1.94 6.34 20.38
CA ASN A 58 -2.58 5.80 21.58
C ASN A 58 -3.86 6.59 21.95
N ALA A 59 -3.84 7.92 21.80
CA ALA A 59 -5.02 8.75 22.06
C ALA A 59 -6.16 8.48 21.07
N TYR A 60 -5.84 8.26 19.79
CA TYR A 60 -6.83 7.84 18.80
C TYR A 60 -7.35 6.43 19.06
N ALA A 61 -6.48 5.47 19.34
CA ALA A 61 -6.87 4.10 19.70
C ALA A 61 -7.78 4.08 20.96
N PHE A 62 -7.47 4.88 21.97
CA PHE A 62 -8.30 5.05 23.17
C PHE A 62 -9.66 5.68 22.85
N SER A 63 -9.68 6.73 22.02
CA SER A 63 -10.93 7.37 21.54
C SER A 63 -11.80 6.40 20.75
N ASP A 64 -11.19 5.59 19.90
CA ASP A 64 -11.91 4.60 19.09
C ASP A 64 -12.34 3.40 19.94
N GLY A 65 -11.57 3.02 20.96
CA GLY A 65 -11.96 2.04 21.98
C GLY A 65 -13.17 2.50 22.80
N ILE A 66 -13.23 3.78 23.20
CA ILE A 66 -14.40 4.34 23.88
C ILE A 66 -15.61 4.35 22.96
N LYS A 67 -15.46 4.74 21.70
CA LYS A 67 -16.55 4.73 20.71
C LYS A 67 -17.06 3.29 20.46
N ALA A 68 -16.15 2.31 20.32
CA ALA A 68 -16.50 0.91 20.19
C ALA A 68 -17.22 0.39 21.44
N PHE A 69 -16.77 0.76 22.64
CA PHE A 69 -17.44 0.41 23.92
C PHE A 69 -18.85 1.01 24.00
N LEU A 70 -19.02 2.28 23.60
CA LEU A 70 -20.31 2.96 23.60
C LEU A 70 -21.25 2.44 22.49
N SER A 71 -20.70 1.89 21.38
CA SER A 71 -21.47 1.28 20.31
C SER A 71 -21.72 -0.23 20.48
N GLY A 72 -21.20 -0.85 21.54
CA GLY A 72 -21.38 -2.28 21.84
C GLY A 72 -20.48 -3.22 21.00
N GLU A 73 -19.45 -2.69 20.36
CA GLU A 73 -18.45 -3.47 19.61
C GLU A 73 -17.24 -3.81 20.50
N THR A 74 -16.84 -5.09 20.52
CA THR A 74 -15.66 -5.52 21.29
C THR A 74 -14.36 -5.07 20.63
N PRO A 75 -13.44 -4.39 21.36
CA PRO A 75 -12.18 -3.92 20.78
C PRO A 75 -11.18 -5.06 20.59
N SER A 76 -10.64 -5.19 19.37
CA SER A 76 -9.47 -6.01 19.12
C SER A 76 -8.19 -5.20 19.39
N THR A 77 -7.41 -5.64 20.36
CA THR A 77 -6.15 -5.02 20.80
C THR A 77 -5.06 -5.19 19.74
N PRO A 78 -4.36 -4.14 19.32
CA PRO A 78 -3.16 -4.28 18.52
C PRO A 78 -1.96 -4.58 19.44
N GLN A 79 -1.36 -5.74 19.31
CA GLN A 79 -0.05 -6.00 19.88
C GLN A 79 1.04 -5.44 18.98
N GLY A 80 1.76 -4.46 19.49
CA GLY A 80 3.02 -4.00 18.93
C GLY A 80 4.15 -5.00 19.20
N GLY A 81 5.04 -5.19 18.25
CA GLY A 81 6.25 -5.95 18.39
C GLY A 81 7.31 -5.40 17.44
N GLY A 82 8.21 -4.58 17.97
CA GLY A 82 9.45 -4.28 17.32
C GLY A 82 10.47 -5.37 17.62
N SER A 83 11.37 -5.62 16.72
CA SER A 83 12.81 -5.70 17.02
C SER A 83 13.59 -6.00 15.76
N THR A 84 14.57 -5.20 15.53
CA THR A 84 15.72 -5.38 14.67
C THR A 84 16.57 -6.53 15.14
N ASP A 85 17.03 -7.35 14.18
CA ASP A 85 18.40 -7.88 14.19
C ASP A 85 18.77 -8.39 12.79
N MET A 86 19.89 -7.91 12.28
CA MET A 86 20.60 -8.46 11.11
C MET A 86 21.52 -9.59 11.57
N PRO A 87 21.74 -10.58 10.73
CA PRO A 87 23.10 -11.07 10.51
C PRO A 87 23.48 -11.22 9.02
N SER A 88 24.63 -10.77 8.75
CA SER A 88 25.83 -11.20 8.01
C SER A 88 25.75 -12.32 6.98
N GLU A 89 26.39 -11.99 5.84
CA GLU A 89 26.86 -12.75 4.69
C GLU A 89 27.13 -14.26 4.83
N ALA A 90 26.76 -14.99 3.77
CA ALA A 90 27.64 -16.03 3.19
C ALA A 90 27.23 -16.45 1.76
N ALA A 91 28.14 -16.21 0.84
CA ALA A 91 28.58 -17.00 -0.31
C ALA A 91 27.59 -17.52 -1.36
N ALA A 92 27.78 -17.01 -2.56
CA ALA A 92 27.30 -17.49 -3.85
C ALA A 92 27.86 -18.91 -4.19
N SER A 93 27.01 -19.72 -4.79
CA SER A 93 27.42 -20.89 -5.58
C SER A 93 26.72 -20.83 -6.93
N GLU A 94 27.50 -20.70 -7.98
CA GLU A 94 27.08 -20.73 -9.37
C GLU A 94 26.59 -22.12 -9.76
N ALA A 95 25.39 -22.21 -10.34
CA ALA A 95 24.94 -23.36 -11.10
C ALA A 95 24.53 -22.90 -12.50
N VAL A 96 25.28 -23.36 -13.50
CA VAL A 96 25.01 -23.15 -14.93
C VAL A 96 23.76 -23.92 -15.34
N PRO A 97 22.75 -23.29 -15.98
CA PRO A 97 21.57 -24.00 -16.45
C PRO A 97 21.81 -24.62 -17.82
N GLN A 98 21.41 -25.89 -17.94
CA GLN A 98 21.28 -26.60 -19.21
C GLN A 98 20.30 -25.93 -20.16
N THR A 99 20.66 -25.84 -21.44
CA THR A 99 19.84 -25.37 -22.55
C THR A 99 18.62 -26.30 -22.76
N GLY A 100 17.49 -25.91 -22.13
CA GLY A 100 16.15 -26.32 -22.52
C GLY A 100 15.44 -25.14 -23.18
N GLU A 101 14.57 -25.38 -24.14
CA GLU A 101 13.75 -24.36 -24.79
C GLU A 101 13.22 -23.38 -23.74
N ILE A 102 13.58 -22.10 -23.86
CA ILE A 102 13.14 -21.05 -22.95
C ILE A 102 11.65 -20.81 -23.28
N GLN A 103 10.78 -21.55 -22.60
CA GLN A 103 9.37 -21.28 -22.63
C GLN A 103 9.18 -19.91 -21.95
N GLU A 104 8.78 -18.91 -22.75
CA GLU A 104 8.55 -17.54 -22.26
C GLU A 104 7.58 -17.61 -21.08
N TRP A 105 8.05 -17.20 -19.88
CA TRP A 105 7.20 -17.20 -18.70
C TRP A 105 6.04 -16.23 -18.89
N LYS A 106 4.81 -16.72 -18.75
CA LYS A 106 3.59 -15.92 -18.79
C LYS A 106 2.86 -16.06 -17.48
N GLN A 107 2.45 -14.94 -16.94
CA GLN A 107 1.60 -14.90 -15.75
C GLN A 107 0.17 -15.34 -16.14
N ASP A 108 -0.47 -16.13 -15.25
CA ASP A 108 -1.91 -16.30 -15.26
C ASP A 108 -2.60 -14.95 -14.91
N THR A 109 -3.68 -14.61 -15.58
CA THR A 109 -4.41 -13.36 -15.38
C THR A 109 -5.64 -13.51 -14.47
N ASP A 110 -5.94 -14.72 -14.02
CA ASP A 110 -7.08 -15.01 -13.16
C ASP A 110 -6.66 -15.28 -11.72
N THR A 111 -5.61 -16.07 -11.51
CA THR A 111 -5.14 -16.46 -10.18
C THR A 111 -3.62 -16.42 -10.07
N ALA A 112 -3.12 -16.22 -8.86
CA ALA A 112 -1.71 -16.30 -8.52
C ALA A 112 -1.46 -17.55 -7.66
N ALA A 113 -0.65 -18.46 -8.15
CA ALA A 113 -0.23 -19.63 -7.40
C ALA A 113 0.85 -19.28 -6.39
N ILE A 114 0.72 -19.80 -5.18
CA ILE A 114 1.71 -19.65 -4.10
C ILE A 114 1.97 -20.99 -3.43
N ARG A 115 3.22 -21.27 -3.10
CA ARG A 115 3.69 -22.53 -2.52
C ARG A 115 4.28 -22.32 -1.13
N SER A 116 4.48 -23.43 -0.43
CA SER A 116 5.20 -23.38 0.84
C SER A 116 6.61 -22.84 0.64
N GLY A 117 7.01 -21.86 1.44
CA GLY A 117 8.29 -21.15 1.33
C GLY A 117 8.24 -19.88 0.49
N ASP A 118 7.20 -19.70 -0.33
CA ASP A 118 6.99 -18.45 -1.06
C ASP A 118 6.62 -17.29 -0.12
N LYS A 119 6.80 -16.07 -0.62
CA LYS A 119 6.35 -14.84 0.04
C LYS A 119 5.48 -13.99 -0.87
N VAL A 120 4.60 -13.20 -0.26
CA VAL A 120 3.84 -12.13 -0.94
C VAL A 120 4.46 -10.78 -0.61
N PHE A 121 4.66 -9.95 -1.63
CA PHE A 121 5.15 -8.58 -1.47
C PHE A 121 4.00 -7.58 -1.68
N PHE A 122 3.80 -6.67 -0.73
CA PHE A 122 2.81 -5.59 -0.79
C PHE A 122 3.51 -4.26 -1.07
N ALA A 123 3.20 -3.66 -2.22
CA ALA A 123 3.67 -2.35 -2.66
C ALA A 123 2.48 -1.41 -2.84
N GLY A 124 2.57 -0.20 -2.33
CA GLY A 124 1.48 0.76 -2.48
C GLY A 124 1.52 1.92 -1.50
N ASP A 125 0.50 2.74 -1.57
CA ASP A 125 0.35 3.92 -0.71
C ASP A 125 -0.44 3.61 0.57
N SER A 126 -1.09 4.63 1.15
CA SER A 126 -1.92 4.49 2.35
C SER A 126 -3.12 3.55 2.17
N LEU A 127 -3.59 3.32 0.93
CA LEU A 127 -4.64 2.35 0.67
C LEU A 127 -4.13 0.92 0.90
N MET A 128 -2.92 0.61 0.40
CA MET A 128 -2.29 -0.69 0.66
C MET A 128 -1.92 -0.86 2.13
N GLN A 129 -1.45 0.19 2.81
CA GLN A 129 -1.17 0.13 4.25
C GLN A 129 -2.38 -0.32 5.08
N GLY A 130 -3.59 0.07 4.66
CA GLY A 130 -4.82 -0.37 5.31
C GLY A 130 -5.19 -1.83 5.00
N VAL A 131 -4.95 -2.29 3.78
CA VAL A 131 -5.41 -3.61 3.30
C VAL A 131 -4.40 -4.72 3.59
N ALA A 132 -3.12 -4.47 3.36
CA ALA A 132 -2.06 -5.48 3.48
C ALA A 132 -2.04 -6.23 4.82
N PRO A 133 -2.22 -5.60 6.01
CA PRO A 133 -2.20 -6.30 7.29
C PRO A 133 -3.25 -7.42 7.39
N PHE A 134 -4.42 -7.24 6.78
CA PHE A 134 -5.47 -8.28 6.78
C PHE A 134 -5.10 -9.46 5.86
N VAL A 135 -4.50 -9.17 4.70
CA VAL A 135 -4.00 -10.23 3.80
C VAL A 135 -2.85 -10.98 4.45
N GLN A 136 -1.87 -10.27 5.04
CA GLN A 136 -0.73 -10.85 5.77
C GLN A 136 -1.20 -11.82 6.86
N LYS A 137 -2.18 -11.38 7.67
CA LYS A 137 -2.76 -12.21 8.71
C LYS A 137 -3.40 -13.48 8.14
N SER A 138 -4.18 -13.36 7.06
CA SER A 138 -4.84 -14.49 6.41
C SER A 138 -3.84 -15.47 5.82
N LEU A 139 -2.82 -14.99 5.09
CA LEU A 139 -1.75 -15.80 4.51
C LEU A 139 -0.98 -16.57 5.58
N LYS A 140 -0.62 -15.91 6.68
CA LYS A 140 0.11 -16.54 7.78
C LYS A 140 -0.73 -17.58 8.51
N GLN A 141 -1.99 -17.26 8.82
CA GLN A 141 -2.87 -18.16 9.58
C GLN A 141 -3.37 -19.36 8.79
N GLN A 142 -3.67 -19.17 7.49
CA GLN A 142 -4.24 -20.23 6.66
C GLN A 142 -3.18 -21.12 6.02
N TYR A 143 -2.04 -20.54 5.62
CA TYR A 143 -1.04 -21.23 4.79
C TYR A 143 0.37 -21.17 5.34
N GLY A 144 0.63 -20.49 6.45
CA GLY A 144 1.97 -20.29 6.99
C GLY A 144 2.87 -19.38 6.14
N ILE A 145 2.29 -18.67 5.16
CA ILE A 145 3.01 -17.82 4.20
C ILE A 145 3.41 -16.50 4.84
N GLU A 146 4.68 -16.15 4.73
CA GLU A 146 5.24 -14.87 5.13
C GLU A 146 5.06 -13.81 4.03
N SER A 147 5.28 -12.56 4.39
CA SER A 147 5.14 -11.47 3.43
C SER A 147 6.09 -10.31 3.72
N VAL A 148 6.43 -9.58 2.67
CA VAL A 148 7.16 -8.30 2.73
C VAL A 148 6.14 -7.18 2.51
N ASN A 149 6.07 -6.20 3.40
CA ASN A 149 5.16 -5.06 3.25
C ASN A 149 5.96 -3.76 3.30
N LEU A 150 6.11 -3.12 2.15
CA LEU A 150 6.78 -1.83 2.00
C LEU A 150 5.79 -0.70 1.70
N SER A 151 4.47 -0.93 1.87
CA SER A 151 3.48 0.11 1.61
C SER A 151 3.81 1.39 2.41
N LYS A 152 3.76 2.55 1.72
CA LYS A 152 4.20 3.83 2.28
C LYS A 152 3.20 4.92 1.92
N GLN A 153 2.61 5.54 2.94
CA GLN A 153 1.65 6.63 2.75
C GLN A 153 2.22 7.78 1.91
N SER A 154 1.33 8.49 1.23
CA SER A 154 1.66 9.68 0.42
C SER A 154 2.61 9.42 -0.74
N THR A 155 2.84 8.17 -1.12
CA THR A 155 3.66 7.81 -2.29
C THR A 155 2.79 7.46 -3.49
N GLY A 156 3.39 7.49 -4.68
CA GLY A 156 2.77 7.18 -5.95
C GLY A 156 3.83 7.05 -7.03
N LEU A 157 3.41 6.96 -8.28
CA LEU A 157 4.32 6.86 -9.42
C LEU A 157 4.71 8.24 -10.00
N SER A 158 3.97 9.31 -9.66
CA SER A 158 4.18 10.64 -10.26
C SER A 158 5.48 11.32 -9.82
N TYR A 159 6.00 11.00 -8.63
CA TYR A 159 7.18 11.65 -8.05
C TYR A 159 8.27 10.67 -7.61
N PRO A 160 9.01 10.05 -8.56
CA PRO A 160 10.06 9.08 -8.23
C PRO A 160 11.23 9.68 -7.45
N SER A 161 11.43 11.02 -7.52
CA SER A 161 12.42 11.71 -6.68
C SER A 161 12.07 11.73 -5.19
N PHE A 162 10.78 11.58 -4.86
CA PHE A 162 10.32 11.44 -3.48
C PHE A 162 10.34 9.97 -3.04
N PHE A 163 9.77 9.08 -3.86
CA PHE A 163 9.79 7.64 -3.65
C PHE A 163 9.66 6.91 -4.99
N ASP A 164 10.68 6.15 -5.38
CA ASP A 164 10.74 5.43 -6.65
C ASP A 164 10.23 3.99 -6.46
N TRP A 165 8.93 3.78 -6.67
CA TRP A 165 8.32 2.46 -6.58
C TRP A 165 8.92 1.44 -7.55
N PRO A 166 9.12 1.74 -8.86
CA PRO A 166 9.78 0.81 -9.77
C PRO A 166 11.12 0.32 -9.25
N LYS A 167 11.99 1.23 -8.82
CA LYS A 167 13.29 0.90 -8.24
C LYS A 167 13.17 0.08 -6.94
N THR A 168 12.26 0.50 -6.04
CA THR A 168 12.04 -0.19 -4.76
C THR A 168 11.57 -1.64 -4.98
N ILE A 169 10.67 -1.85 -5.96
CA ILE A 169 10.18 -3.19 -6.31
C ILE A 169 11.32 -4.02 -6.91
N GLU A 170 12.05 -3.49 -7.88
CA GLU A 170 13.20 -4.16 -8.52
C GLU A 170 14.23 -4.62 -7.48
N GLU A 171 14.69 -3.71 -6.61
CA GLU A 171 15.65 -4.02 -5.54
C GLU A 171 15.11 -5.04 -4.52
N THR A 172 13.81 -4.99 -4.23
CA THR A 172 13.17 -5.93 -3.29
C THR A 172 13.10 -7.34 -3.89
N LEU A 173 12.69 -7.46 -5.15
CA LEU A 173 12.62 -8.75 -5.83
C LEU A 173 14.00 -9.38 -6.00
N GLN A 174 15.02 -8.56 -6.26
CA GLN A 174 16.40 -9.03 -6.32
C GLN A 174 16.90 -9.58 -4.97
N LYS A 175 16.53 -8.93 -3.85
CA LYS A 175 16.95 -9.34 -2.49
C LYS A 175 16.15 -10.51 -1.93
N HIS A 176 14.93 -10.72 -2.44
CA HIS A 176 13.96 -11.69 -1.94
C HIS A 176 13.45 -12.59 -3.05
N PRO A 177 14.30 -13.53 -3.54
CA PRO A 177 13.93 -14.45 -4.62
C PRO A 177 12.77 -15.40 -4.26
N GLU A 178 12.44 -15.52 -2.98
CA GLU A 178 11.28 -16.26 -2.49
C GLU A 178 9.95 -15.53 -2.69
N ILE A 179 9.93 -14.29 -3.18
CA ILE A 179 8.70 -13.59 -3.52
C ILE A 179 8.15 -14.15 -4.83
N SER A 180 6.93 -14.72 -4.79
CA SER A 180 6.22 -15.24 -5.96
C SER A 180 5.03 -14.39 -6.40
N VAL A 181 4.54 -13.51 -5.51
CA VAL A 181 3.40 -12.63 -5.77
C VAL A 181 3.70 -11.21 -5.31
N LEU A 182 3.45 -10.24 -6.19
CA LEU A 182 3.49 -8.80 -5.93
C LEU A 182 2.07 -8.23 -5.97
N ALA A 183 1.57 -7.74 -4.86
CA ALA A 183 0.29 -7.02 -4.77
C ALA A 183 0.53 -5.50 -4.78
N VAL A 184 -0.07 -4.80 -5.74
CA VAL A 184 0.09 -3.34 -5.93
C VAL A 184 -1.22 -2.60 -5.72
N PHE A 185 -1.19 -1.50 -4.95
CA PHE A 185 -2.32 -0.59 -4.79
C PHE A 185 -1.83 0.84 -4.69
N LEU A 186 -1.93 1.58 -5.80
CA LEU A 186 -1.47 2.97 -5.96
C LEU A 186 -2.54 3.79 -6.69
N GLY A 187 -2.53 5.10 -6.50
CA GLY A 187 -3.39 5.99 -7.29
C GLY A 187 -3.69 7.35 -6.68
N PRO A 188 -4.30 7.49 -5.49
CA PRO A 188 -4.79 8.77 -4.99
C PRO A 188 -3.75 9.89 -4.85
N ASN A 189 -2.48 9.54 -4.81
CA ASN A 189 -1.36 10.48 -4.73
C ASN A 189 -0.76 10.84 -6.09
N ASP A 190 -1.29 10.29 -7.19
CA ASP A 190 -0.70 10.44 -8.52
C ASP A 190 -1.26 11.56 -9.41
N PRO A 191 -2.45 12.17 -9.16
CA PRO A 191 -3.06 13.11 -10.10
C PRO A 191 -2.39 14.50 -10.07
N TRP A 192 -1.10 14.54 -10.34
CA TRP A 192 -0.30 15.77 -10.33
C TRP A 192 0.47 15.94 -11.63
N ASP A 193 0.69 17.21 -12.00
CA ASP A 193 1.67 17.55 -13.01
C ASP A 193 3.06 17.17 -12.51
N PHE A 194 3.93 16.58 -13.33
CA PHE A 194 5.28 16.23 -12.91
C PHE A 194 6.35 16.58 -13.93
N PRO A 195 7.60 16.83 -13.48
CA PRO A 195 8.70 17.17 -14.36
C PRO A 195 9.27 15.94 -15.06
N VAL A 196 9.63 16.11 -16.35
CA VAL A 196 10.45 15.18 -17.13
C VAL A 196 11.54 16.00 -17.82
N GLY A 197 12.77 15.88 -17.33
CA GLY A 197 13.86 16.75 -17.76
C GLY A 197 13.55 18.21 -17.46
N LYS A 198 13.51 19.05 -18.52
CA LYS A 198 13.20 20.50 -18.41
C LYS A 198 11.70 20.82 -18.64
N ARG A 199 10.88 19.82 -18.96
CA ARG A 199 9.44 20.00 -19.21
C ARG A 199 8.62 19.61 -18.00
N TYR A 200 7.45 20.25 -17.87
CA TYR A 200 6.45 19.89 -16.86
C TYR A 200 5.23 19.34 -17.57
N LEU A 201 4.97 18.05 -17.37
CA LEU A 201 3.86 17.36 -18.03
C LEU A 201 2.59 17.56 -17.22
N LYS A 202 1.52 17.98 -17.91
CA LYS A 202 0.21 18.21 -17.31
C LYS A 202 -0.52 16.90 -17.06
N PHE A 203 -1.07 16.71 -15.88
CA PHE A 203 -1.88 15.56 -15.55
C PHE A 203 -2.96 15.31 -16.63
N ALA A 204 -3.10 14.06 -17.03
CA ALA A 204 -4.03 13.59 -18.05
C ALA A 204 -3.73 14.07 -19.49
N SER A 205 -2.57 14.69 -19.78
CA SER A 205 -2.11 14.84 -21.15
C SER A 205 -1.54 13.51 -21.67
N ASP A 206 -1.47 13.36 -23.00
CA ASP A 206 -0.93 12.16 -23.63
C ASP A 206 0.51 11.89 -23.22
N GLU A 207 1.34 12.94 -23.15
CA GLU A 207 2.73 12.81 -22.71
C GLU A 207 2.82 12.40 -21.22
N TRP A 208 1.93 12.92 -20.38
CA TRP A 208 1.85 12.52 -18.98
C TRP A 208 1.49 11.03 -18.88
N ALA A 209 0.47 10.60 -19.61
CA ALA A 209 0.02 9.22 -19.62
C ALA A 209 1.14 8.27 -20.06
N GLN A 210 1.85 8.60 -21.15
CA GLN A 210 2.97 7.81 -21.64
C GLN A 210 4.09 7.68 -20.60
N GLU A 211 4.51 8.77 -19.96
CA GLU A 211 5.56 8.73 -18.95
C GLU A 211 5.11 8.02 -17.65
N TYR A 212 3.84 8.15 -17.29
CA TYR A 212 3.27 7.42 -16.16
C TYR A 212 3.26 5.90 -16.43
N LEU A 213 2.81 5.49 -17.61
CA LEU A 213 2.76 4.08 -18.01
C LEU A 213 4.16 3.45 -18.13
N LYS A 214 5.19 4.19 -18.57
CA LYS A 214 6.57 3.69 -18.53
C LYS A 214 7.01 3.27 -17.11
N ARG A 215 6.52 3.97 -16.09
CA ARG A 215 6.81 3.61 -14.69
C ARG A 215 6.06 2.35 -14.28
N VAL A 216 4.84 2.17 -14.76
CA VAL A 216 4.07 0.93 -14.59
C VAL A 216 4.79 -0.23 -15.31
N ASP A 217 5.22 -0.03 -16.55
CA ASP A 217 5.92 -1.06 -17.34
C ASP A 217 7.22 -1.50 -16.66
N ARG A 218 7.99 -0.59 -16.04
CA ARG A 218 9.16 -0.97 -15.26
C ARG A 218 8.84 -1.91 -14.09
N ILE A 219 7.69 -1.72 -13.42
CA ILE A 219 7.23 -2.63 -12.37
C ILE A 219 6.91 -4.01 -12.98
N LEU A 220 6.19 -4.03 -14.10
CA LEU A 220 5.85 -5.28 -14.77
C LEU A 220 7.09 -6.02 -15.28
N GLU A 221 8.06 -5.30 -15.83
CA GLU A 221 9.32 -5.86 -16.30
C GLU A 221 10.15 -6.46 -15.14
N ALA A 222 10.24 -5.75 -14.02
CA ALA A 222 10.89 -6.28 -12.82
C ALA A 222 10.21 -7.57 -12.32
N ALA A 223 8.88 -7.57 -12.25
CA ALA A 223 8.12 -8.76 -11.84
C ALA A 223 8.33 -9.92 -12.84
N HIS A 224 8.28 -9.65 -14.15
CA HIS A 224 8.49 -10.64 -15.19
C HIS A 224 9.90 -11.26 -15.13
N THR A 225 10.93 -10.40 -14.96
CA THR A 225 12.34 -10.85 -14.85
C THR A 225 12.53 -11.83 -13.69
N HIS A 226 11.85 -11.61 -12.58
CA HIS A 226 11.91 -12.45 -11.40
C HIS A 226 10.82 -13.54 -11.35
N ARG A 227 10.00 -13.69 -12.41
CA ARG A 227 8.86 -14.62 -12.50
C ARG A 227 7.85 -14.45 -11.36
N VAL A 228 7.62 -13.21 -10.96
CA VAL A 228 6.69 -12.84 -9.89
C VAL A 228 5.34 -12.48 -10.50
N GLN A 229 4.28 -13.09 -10.00
CA GLN A 229 2.92 -12.83 -10.43
C GLN A 229 2.41 -11.50 -9.84
N VAL A 230 1.83 -10.64 -10.67
CA VAL A 230 1.36 -9.33 -10.24
C VAL A 230 -0.15 -9.35 -10.06
N VAL A 231 -0.60 -8.87 -8.89
CA VAL A 231 -2.00 -8.58 -8.55
C VAL A 231 -2.13 -7.09 -8.35
N TRP A 232 -2.90 -6.40 -9.18
CA TRP A 232 -3.07 -4.94 -9.10
C TRP A 232 -4.51 -4.59 -8.73
N LEU A 233 -4.68 -3.77 -7.71
CA LEU A 233 -5.99 -3.27 -7.32
C LEU A 233 -6.31 -1.99 -8.10
N GLY A 234 -7.47 -1.96 -8.76
CA GLY A 234 -8.02 -0.77 -9.39
C GLY A 234 -8.30 0.35 -8.38
N ILE A 235 -8.43 1.56 -8.86
CA ILE A 235 -8.61 2.74 -8.01
C ILE A 235 -10.11 2.95 -7.73
N PRO A 236 -10.54 3.06 -6.46
CA PRO A 236 -11.95 3.22 -6.12
C PRO A 236 -12.44 4.64 -6.37
N TYR A 237 -13.78 4.79 -6.45
CA TYR A 237 -14.42 6.11 -6.47
C TYR A 237 -14.09 6.93 -5.23
N MET A 238 -14.04 8.26 -5.38
CA MET A 238 -13.69 9.21 -4.33
C MET A 238 -14.84 10.15 -4.01
N LYS A 239 -14.95 10.54 -2.73
CA LYS A 239 -16.05 11.42 -2.28
C LYS A 239 -16.01 12.82 -2.89
N LYS A 240 -14.81 13.39 -3.04
CA LYS A 240 -14.63 14.73 -3.63
C LYS A 240 -14.67 14.62 -5.15
N ALA A 241 -15.63 15.28 -5.80
CA ALA A 241 -15.87 15.19 -7.24
C ALA A 241 -14.63 15.44 -8.11
N LYS A 242 -13.79 16.42 -7.75
CA LYS A 242 -12.53 16.66 -8.49
C LYS A 242 -11.60 15.47 -8.44
N LEU A 243 -11.38 14.90 -7.25
CA LEU A 243 -10.53 13.73 -7.08
C LEU A 243 -11.16 12.49 -7.73
N ASP A 244 -12.48 12.32 -7.64
CA ASP A 244 -13.19 11.23 -8.29
C ASP A 244 -12.99 11.24 -9.81
N GLY A 245 -13.14 12.39 -10.45
CA GLY A 245 -12.87 12.53 -11.89
C GLY A 245 -11.42 12.19 -12.26
N GLN A 246 -10.45 12.60 -11.44
CA GLN A 246 -9.05 12.26 -11.63
C GLN A 246 -8.78 10.76 -11.45
N MET A 247 -9.40 10.14 -10.44
CA MET A 247 -9.26 8.70 -10.18
C MET A 247 -9.94 7.84 -11.25
N ARG A 248 -11.09 8.23 -11.74
CA ARG A 248 -11.74 7.56 -12.88
C ARG A 248 -10.85 7.55 -14.13
N TYR A 249 -10.21 8.70 -14.43
CA TYR A 249 -9.25 8.77 -15.53
C TYR A 249 -8.08 7.80 -15.31
N LEU A 250 -7.49 7.83 -14.13
CA LEU A 250 -6.30 7.02 -13.82
C LEU A 250 -6.64 5.53 -13.75
N ASP A 251 -7.77 5.16 -13.16
CA ASP A 251 -8.25 3.77 -13.13
C ASP A 251 -8.51 3.22 -14.52
N LYS A 252 -9.13 4.03 -15.39
CA LYS A 252 -9.33 3.67 -16.80
C LYS A 252 -8.00 3.46 -17.52
N LEU A 253 -7.07 4.42 -17.39
CA LEU A 253 -5.73 4.34 -18.01
C LEU A 253 -4.99 3.08 -17.59
N LEU A 254 -4.96 2.79 -16.30
CA LEU A 254 -4.32 1.59 -15.73
C LEU A 254 -5.04 0.31 -16.16
N SER A 255 -6.36 0.27 -16.07
CA SER A 255 -7.14 -0.91 -16.40
C SER A 255 -6.99 -1.30 -17.88
N GLU A 256 -7.00 -0.33 -18.79
CA GLU A 256 -6.78 -0.56 -20.21
C GLU A 256 -5.36 -1.06 -20.48
N HIS A 257 -4.36 -0.49 -19.83
CA HIS A 257 -2.96 -0.86 -20.01
C HIS A 257 -2.61 -2.23 -19.41
N LEU A 258 -3.20 -2.59 -18.28
CA LEU A 258 -2.91 -3.81 -17.51
C LEU A 258 -3.77 -5.01 -17.94
N LYS A 259 -4.87 -4.78 -18.67
CA LYS A 259 -5.82 -5.82 -19.09
C LYS A 259 -5.12 -6.94 -19.87
N GLY A 260 -5.33 -8.18 -19.42
CA GLY A 260 -4.77 -9.36 -20.05
C GLY A 260 -3.25 -9.55 -19.88
N LYS A 261 -2.61 -8.70 -19.06
CA LYS A 261 -1.18 -8.82 -18.73
C LYS A 261 -0.96 -9.36 -17.32
N ILE A 262 -1.87 -9.02 -16.39
CA ILE A 262 -1.75 -9.32 -14.95
C ILE A 262 -3.13 -9.62 -14.35
N ILE A 263 -3.17 -10.01 -13.08
CA ILE A 263 -4.39 -10.14 -12.30
C ILE A 263 -4.84 -8.74 -11.87
N LEU A 264 -5.96 -8.26 -12.43
CA LEU A 264 -6.54 -6.97 -12.06
C LEU A 264 -7.78 -7.18 -11.18
N ILE A 265 -7.80 -6.55 -10.01
CA ILE A 265 -8.93 -6.58 -9.08
C ILE A 265 -9.65 -5.23 -9.14
N PRO A 266 -10.82 -5.13 -9.80
CA PRO A 266 -11.60 -3.89 -9.79
C PRO A 266 -12.16 -3.62 -8.39
N THR A 267 -11.99 -2.39 -7.90
CA THR A 267 -12.44 -1.99 -6.56
C THR A 267 -13.67 -1.09 -6.58
N THR A 268 -13.96 -0.44 -7.69
CA THR A 268 -15.05 0.53 -7.85
C THR A 268 -16.40 -0.05 -7.46
N HIS A 269 -16.87 -1.07 -8.18
CA HIS A 269 -18.17 -1.71 -7.91
C HIS A 269 -18.17 -2.50 -6.59
N THR A 270 -17.04 -3.09 -6.22
CA THR A 270 -16.89 -3.83 -4.95
C THR A 270 -17.20 -2.93 -3.75
N LEU A 271 -16.69 -1.70 -3.75
CA LEU A 271 -16.83 -0.75 -2.64
C LEU A 271 -18.10 0.11 -2.73
N SER A 272 -18.76 0.14 -3.89
CA SER A 272 -19.98 0.93 -4.10
C SER A 272 -21.26 0.09 -4.13
N GLY A 273 -21.15 -1.24 -3.98
CA GLY A 273 -22.30 -2.14 -4.07
C GLY A 273 -22.88 -2.25 -5.49
N GLY A 274 -22.05 -2.07 -6.50
CA GLY A 274 -22.45 -2.11 -7.91
C GLY A 274 -22.81 -0.74 -8.51
N GLU A 275 -22.89 0.31 -7.69
CA GLU A 275 -23.19 1.66 -8.17
C GLU A 275 -21.99 2.27 -8.91
N ASP A 276 -22.25 3.05 -9.97
CA ASP A 276 -21.21 3.81 -10.70
C ASP A 276 -20.92 5.17 -10.04
N ARG A 277 -20.77 5.16 -8.72
CA ARG A 277 -20.47 6.34 -7.90
C ARG A 277 -19.90 5.99 -6.56
N TYR A 278 -19.27 6.98 -5.91
CA TYR A 278 -18.86 6.87 -4.51
C TYR A 278 -20.07 6.63 -3.60
N THR A 279 -19.94 5.65 -2.69
CA THR A 279 -20.86 5.43 -1.56
C THR A 279 -20.07 5.27 -0.27
N ASP A 280 -20.57 5.81 0.85
CA ASP A 280 -19.94 5.60 2.17
C ASP A 280 -20.20 4.17 2.67
N SER A 281 -21.39 3.63 2.37
CA SER A 281 -21.88 2.35 2.88
C SER A 281 -22.62 1.58 1.80
N VAL A 282 -22.62 0.27 1.92
CA VAL A 282 -23.34 -0.67 1.04
C VAL A 282 -24.30 -1.51 1.88
N ASN A 283 -25.48 -1.81 1.35
CA ASN A 283 -26.39 -2.73 2.02
C ASN A 283 -25.92 -4.18 1.82
N VAL A 284 -25.59 -4.83 2.93
CA VAL A 284 -25.18 -6.23 2.95
C VAL A 284 -26.19 -6.99 3.81
N ASN A 285 -26.96 -7.89 3.19
CA ASN A 285 -28.00 -8.69 3.87
C ASN A 285 -29.01 -7.83 4.69
N GLY A 286 -29.44 -6.70 4.12
CA GLY A 286 -30.41 -5.79 4.76
C GLY A 286 -29.81 -4.82 5.78
N LYS A 287 -28.50 -4.86 6.00
CA LYS A 287 -27.81 -3.96 6.95
C LYS A 287 -26.83 -3.05 6.21
N PRO A 288 -26.78 -1.74 6.52
CA PRO A 288 -25.78 -0.84 5.95
C PRO A 288 -24.40 -1.14 6.57
N VAL A 289 -23.44 -1.52 5.75
CA VAL A 289 -22.04 -1.71 6.13
C VAL A 289 -21.23 -0.56 5.56
N ARG A 290 -20.52 0.16 6.42
CA ARG A 290 -19.69 1.29 6.00
C ARG A 290 -18.32 0.82 5.58
N TYR A 291 -17.96 1.01 4.32
CA TYR A 291 -16.66 0.62 3.76
C TYR A 291 -15.68 1.78 3.64
N ARG A 292 -16.17 3.04 3.59
CA ARG A 292 -15.32 4.22 3.37
C ARG A 292 -15.20 5.08 4.62
N SER A 293 -13.98 5.55 4.88
CA SER A 293 -13.68 6.50 5.96
C SER A 293 -14.34 7.86 5.71
N LYS A 294 -14.41 8.70 6.75
CA LYS A 294 -15.06 10.01 6.66
C LYS A 294 -14.38 10.96 5.67
N ASP A 295 -13.08 10.79 5.42
CA ASP A 295 -12.29 11.57 4.47
C ASP A 295 -12.69 11.33 3.01
N GLY A 296 -13.38 10.20 2.73
CA GLY A 296 -13.84 9.82 1.41
C GLY A 296 -12.73 9.28 0.49
N ILE A 297 -11.58 8.93 1.04
CA ILE A 297 -10.42 8.35 0.35
C ILE A 297 -10.11 6.96 0.89
N HIS A 298 -9.91 6.85 2.20
CA HIS A 298 -9.52 5.61 2.86
C HIS A 298 -10.71 4.70 3.17
N PHE A 299 -10.40 3.52 3.72
CA PHE A 299 -11.38 2.49 4.07
C PHE A 299 -11.52 2.38 5.59
N THR A 300 -12.70 1.98 6.04
CA THR A 300 -12.89 1.45 7.39
C THR A 300 -12.27 0.05 7.49
N ALA A 301 -12.19 -0.50 8.69
CA ALA A 301 -11.75 -1.89 8.88
C ALA A 301 -12.55 -2.89 8.02
N GLU A 302 -13.87 -2.67 7.87
CA GLU A 302 -14.73 -3.54 7.04
C GLU A 302 -14.41 -3.40 5.54
N GLY A 303 -14.12 -2.18 5.06
CA GLY A 303 -13.67 -1.98 3.67
C GLY A 303 -12.30 -2.60 3.40
N GLN A 304 -11.38 -2.49 4.36
CA GLN A 304 -10.05 -3.12 4.28
C GLN A 304 -10.15 -4.65 4.25
N LYS A 305 -10.97 -5.25 5.11
CA LYS A 305 -11.24 -6.71 5.11
C LYS A 305 -11.86 -7.18 3.81
N LEU A 306 -12.81 -6.41 3.26
CA LEU A 306 -13.44 -6.73 1.98
C LEU A 306 -12.41 -6.80 0.85
N LEU A 307 -11.54 -5.78 0.73
CA LEU A 307 -10.50 -5.76 -0.29
C LEU A 307 -9.43 -6.84 -0.05
N ALA A 308 -9.08 -7.09 1.21
CA ALA A 308 -8.19 -8.20 1.56
C ALA A 308 -8.77 -9.56 1.14
N ALA A 309 -10.06 -9.79 1.34
CA ALA A 309 -10.74 -10.99 0.85
C ALA A 309 -10.67 -11.10 -0.68
N LYS A 310 -10.83 -9.97 -1.41
CA LYS A 310 -10.68 -9.96 -2.88
C LYS A 310 -9.27 -10.30 -3.36
N ILE A 311 -8.25 -9.91 -2.63
CA ILE A 311 -6.86 -10.35 -2.90
C ILE A 311 -6.74 -11.86 -2.64
N MET A 312 -7.24 -12.34 -1.49
CA MET A 312 -7.17 -13.75 -1.13
C MET A 312 -7.93 -14.67 -2.11
N GLU A 313 -9.05 -14.19 -2.70
CA GLU A 313 -9.78 -14.92 -3.76
C GLU A 313 -8.92 -15.14 -5.02
N LYS A 314 -7.87 -14.33 -5.23
CA LYS A 314 -6.96 -14.43 -6.37
C LYS A 314 -5.70 -15.26 -6.07
N ILE A 315 -5.45 -15.61 -4.83
CA ILE A 315 -4.28 -16.41 -4.43
C ILE A 315 -4.72 -17.86 -4.23
N VAL A 316 -4.06 -18.76 -4.96
CA VAL A 316 -4.28 -20.21 -4.88
C VAL A 316 -3.06 -20.85 -4.25
N PHE A 317 -3.24 -21.52 -3.12
CA PHE A 317 -2.19 -22.29 -2.49
C PHE A 317 -2.02 -23.65 -3.17
N GLU A 318 -0.84 -23.89 -3.73
CA GLU A 318 -0.45 -25.16 -4.29
C GLU A 318 0.40 -25.94 -3.25
N PRO A 319 -0.07 -27.05 -2.71
CA PRO A 319 0.77 -27.86 -1.84
C PRO A 319 1.97 -28.38 -2.61
N SER A 320 3.14 -28.42 -1.98
CA SER A 320 4.34 -29.00 -2.59
C SER A 320 4.08 -30.44 -2.98
N THR A 321 4.13 -30.73 -4.27
CA THR A 321 4.17 -32.13 -4.76
C THR A 321 5.50 -32.73 -4.33
N GLN A 322 5.53 -33.41 -3.18
CA GLN A 322 6.62 -34.34 -2.94
C GLN A 322 6.52 -35.47 -3.97
N PRO A 323 7.59 -35.77 -4.69
CA PRO A 323 7.59 -36.99 -5.49
C PRO A 323 7.37 -38.15 -4.51
N SER A 324 6.29 -38.89 -4.73
CA SER A 324 6.05 -40.13 -3.98
C SER A 324 7.27 -41.04 -4.15
N SER A 325 8.05 -41.19 -3.08
CA SER A 325 9.07 -42.22 -2.99
C SER A 325 8.34 -43.57 -2.96
N THR A 326 8.08 -44.11 -4.12
CA THR A 326 7.79 -45.52 -4.30
C THR A 326 9.11 -46.24 -3.99
N GLN A 327 9.27 -46.68 -2.76
CA GLN A 327 10.27 -47.70 -2.44
C GLN A 327 9.77 -49.02 -3.01
N PRO A 328 10.70 -49.80 -3.61
CA PRO A 328 10.42 -51.12 -4.13
C PRO A 328 10.21 -52.18 -3.02
#